data_98e4c0efed8cc5a314fb032fd4a4439a
#
_entry.id   98e4c0efed8cc5a314fb032fd4a4439a
#
_cell.length_a   1.000
_cell.length_b   1.000
_cell.length_c   1.000
_cell.angle_alpha   90.00
_cell.angle_beta   90.00
_cell.angle_gamma   90.00
#
_symmetry.space_group_name_H-M   'P 1'
#
loop_
_entity.id
_entity.type
_entity.pdbx_description
1 polymer ?
#
loop_
_entity_poly.entity_id
_entity_poly.type
_entity_poly.pdbx_seq_one_letter_code
_entity_poly.pdbx_strand_id
1 'polypeptide(L)'
;MVARDGTRTNKLILVATSAGMLMVPGNPAALVKMADPRRYIDPDFMAKHFKTLYGGMVGNKSEHIDRLKPPSKTGYFYQLMAMMGWTSAPFLPFMKTETLIMMGDDDQIVPLANGKFLNFLIPNSELFVVENGGHLFLLSHVEQSIAAIRAFLDRNANAARKAA
;
A
#
# COMPACT_ATOMS: atom_id res chain seq x y z
N MET A 1 -1.32 -5.39 -15.25
CA MET A 1 -0.04 -5.60 -15.96
C MET A 1 0.59 -6.94 -15.59
N VAL A 2 0.70 -7.29 -14.31
CA VAL A 2 1.27 -8.60 -13.84
C VAL A 2 0.48 -9.82 -14.34
N ALA A 3 -0.83 -9.73 -14.47
CA ALA A 3 -1.67 -10.85 -14.94
C ALA A 3 -1.44 -11.25 -16.41
N ARG A 4 -0.84 -10.36 -17.22
CA ARG A 4 -0.56 -10.63 -18.65
C ARG A 4 0.80 -11.25 -18.93
N ASP A 5 1.74 -11.16 -17.98
CA ASP A 5 3.15 -11.49 -18.23
C ASP A 5 3.77 -12.28 -17.06
N GLY A 6 3.04 -13.31 -16.61
CA GLY A 6 3.44 -14.17 -15.48
C GLY A 6 4.80 -14.88 -15.65
N THR A 7 5.39 -14.82 -16.84
CA THR A 7 6.74 -15.37 -17.10
C THR A 7 7.86 -14.38 -16.79
N ARG A 8 7.55 -13.07 -16.69
CA ARG A 8 8.54 -12.00 -16.45
C ARG A 8 8.57 -11.49 -15.01
N THR A 9 7.57 -11.88 -14.20
CA THR A 9 7.46 -11.46 -12.80
C THR A 9 7.50 -12.68 -11.90
N ASN A 10 8.61 -12.86 -11.20
CA ASN A 10 8.79 -14.01 -10.30
C ASN A 10 8.13 -13.80 -8.94
N LYS A 11 8.16 -12.56 -8.43
CA LYS A 11 7.60 -12.18 -7.14
C LYS A 11 6.91 -10.83 -7.22
N LEU A 12 5.85 -10.65 -6.44
CA LEU A 12 5.09 -9.40 -6.33
C LEU A 12 5.00 -8.97 -4.87
N ILE A 13 5.20 -7.69 -4.61
CA ILE A 13 4.98 -7.12 -3.28
C ILE A 13 3.90 -6.04 -3.41
N LEU A 14 2.79 -6.22 -2.69
CA LEU A 14 1.68 -5.29 -2.61
C LEU A 14 1.72 -4.58 -1.26
N VAL A 15 1.78 -3.26 -1.25
CA VAL A 15 1.95 -2.47 -0.03
C VAL A 15 0.81 -1.47 0.11
N ALA A 16 0.12 -1.48 1.26
CA ALA A 16 -0.93 -0.52 1.61
C ALA A 16 -1.92 -0.28 0.45
N THR A 17 -2.40 -1.35 -0.17
CA THR A 17 -3.20 -1.28 -1.41
C THR A 17 -4.49 -2.09 -1.33
N SER A 18 -5.31 -1.98 -2.37
CA SER A 18 -6.61 -2.63 -2.49
C SER A 18 -6.87 -3.17 -3.90
N ALA A 19 -7.95 -3.93 -4.06
CA ALA A 19 -8.40 -4.44 -5.36
C ALA A 19 -9.11 -3.39 -6.24
N GLY A 20 -9.13 -2.13 -5.87
CA GLY A 20 -9.83 -1.06 -6.57
C GLY A 20 -11.25 -0.82 -6.05
N MET A 21 -12.24 -0.63 -6.92
CA MET A 21 -13.61 -0.21 -6.55
C MET A 21 -14.29 -1.10 -5.50
N LEU A 22 -13.93 -2.38 -5.41
CA LEU A 22 -14.47 -3.32 -4.39
C LEU A 22 -13.72 -3.24 -3.05
N MET A 23 -13.01 -2.16 -2.80
CA MET A 23 -12.29 -1.95 -1.55
C MET A 23 -13.22 -1.60 -0.38
N VAL A 24 -12.82 -2.00 0.82
CA VAL A 24 -13.35 -1.40 2.05
C VAL A 24 -12.83 0.03 2.12
N PRO A 25 -13.71 1.05 2.19
CA PRO A 25 -13.26 2.44 2.22
C PRO A 25 -12.50 2.74 3.52
N GLY A 26 -11.58 3.70 3.42
CA GLY A 26 -10.86 4.23 4.56
C GLY A 26 -11.75 5.05 5.50
N ASN A 27 -11.17 5.52 6.59
CA ASN A 27 -11.86 6.36 7.55
C ASN A 27 -12.40 7.64 6.86
N PRO A 28 -13.70 7.94 6.98
CA PRO A 28 -14.29 9.11 6.31
C PRO A 28 -13.58 10.42 6.65
N ALA A 29 -13.15 10.61 7.91
CA ALA A 29 -12.40 11.81 8.30
C ALA A 29 -11.03 11.91 7.60
N ALA A 30 -10.36 10.78 7.36
CA ALA A 30 -9.13 10.73 6.59
C ALA A 30 -9.41 11.04 5.10
N LEU A 31 -10.44 10.42 4.51
CA LEU A 31 -10.79 10.61 3.11
C LEU A 31 -11.18 12.06 2.79
N VAL A 32 -11.94 12.73 3.65
CA VAL A 32 -12.27 14.18 3.50
C VAL A 32 -11.01 15.02 3.51
N LYS A 33 -10.05 14.75 4.41
CA LYS A 33 -8.79 15.47 4.46
C LYS A 33 -7.86 15.12 3.28
N MET A 34 -7.94 13.92 2.77
CA MET A 34 -7.23 13.50 1.55
C MET A 34 -7.71 14.27 0.32
N ALA A 35 -8.99 14.62 0.24
CA ALA A 35 -9.55 15.44 -0.83
C ALA A 35 -9.20 16.93 -0.70
N ASP A 36 -8.76 17.40 0.48
CA ASP A 36 -8.43 18.81 0.70
C ASP A 36 -7.08 19.18 0.05
N PRO A 37 -7.05 20.14 -0.90
CA PRO A 37 -5.81 20.54 -1.56
C PRO A 37 -4.78 21.17 -0.62
N ARG A 38 -5.19 21.68 0.56
CA ARG A 38 -4.27 22.24 1.57
C ARG A 38 -3.21 21.25 2.02
N ARG A 39 -3.48 19.93 1.93
CA ARG A 39 -2.48 18.90 2.27
C ARG A 39 -1.18 19.00 1.44
N TYR A 40 -1.21 19.66 0.28
CA TYR A 40 -0.05 19.81 -0.59
C TYR A 40 0.59 21.21 -0.53
N ILE A 41 -0.14 22.21 -0.04
CA ILE A 41 0.28 23.61 -0.10
C ILE A 41 0.43 24.27 1.27
N ASP A 42 -0.06 23.60 2.33
CA ASP A 42 -0.05 24.10 3.71
C ASP A 42 0.63 23.08 4.63
N PRO A 43 1.92 23.26 4.98
CA PRO A 43 2.66 22.38 5.86
C PRO A 43 2.03 22.25 7.26
N ASP A 44 1.43 23.32 7.79
CA ASP A 44 0.80 23.30 9.11
C ASP A 44 -0.47 22.47 9.11
N PHE A 45 -1.26 22.56 8.02
CA PHE A 45 -2.42 21.68 7.81
C PHE A 45 -1.99 20.22 7.79
N MET A 46 -0.94 19.90 7.05
CA MET A 46 -0.42 18.55 6.96
C MET A 46 0.09 18.05 8.32
N ALA A 47 0.89 18.85 9.02
CA ALA A 47 1.44 18.49 10.33
C ALA A 47 0.34 18.24 11.37
N LYS A 48 -0.70 19.08 11.39
CA LYS A 48 -1.87 18.98 12.29
C LYS A 48 -2.68 17.72 12.03
N HIS A 49 -2.84 17.33 10.76
CA HIS A 49 -3.74 16.25 10.36
C HIS A 49 -3.02 14.95 9.97
N PHE A 50 -1.71 14.89 10.10
CA PHE A 50 -0.89 13.76 9.65
C PHE A 50 -1.38 12.42 10.20
N LYS A 51 -1.61 12.32 11.52
CA LYS A 51 -2.11 11.10 12.17
C LYS A 51 -3.52 10.73 11.68
N THR A 52 -4.41 11.70 11.49
CA THR A 52 -5.76 11.45 10.98
C THR A 52 -5.73 10.94 9.54
N LEU A 53 -4.77 11.44 8.73
CA LEU A 53 -4.63 11.08 7.33
C LEU A 53 -4.01 9.69 7.16
N TYR A 54 -2.89 9.45 7.82
CA TYR A 54 -2.05 8.28 7.53
C TYR A 54 -2.13 7.19 8.60
N GLY A 55 -2.64 7.51 9.80
CA GLY A 55 -2.65 6.58 10.93
C GLY A 55 -1.26 6.28 11.49
N GLY A 56 -1.18 5.29 12.36
CA GLY A 56 0.06 4.71 12.85
C GLY A 56 0.90 5.60 13.75
N MET A 57 2.03 5.07 14.16
CA MET A 57 3.07 5.85 14.85
C MET A 57 3.81 6.71 13.84
N VAL A 58 3.93 7.97 14.15
CA VAL A 58 4.52 8.95 13.26
C VAL A 58 6.01 9.05 13.55
N GLY A 59 6.84 8.58 12.62
CA GLY A 59 8.26 8.90 12.56
C GLY A 59 8.50 10.40 12.26
N ASN A 60 9.65 10.75 11.77
CA ASN A 60 10.04 12.16 11.53
C ASN A 60 9.11 12.83 10.49
N LYS A 61 8.09 13.56 10.98
CA LYS A 61 7.03 14.19 10.18
C LYS A 61 7.58 15.16 9.14
N SER A 62 8.64 15.90 9.48
CA SER A 62 9.16 16.98 8.65
C SER A 62 9.78 16.48 7.34
N GLU A 63 10.57 15.42 7.36
CA GLU A 63 11.21 14.88 6.15
C GLU A 63 10.22 14.41 5.08
N HIS A 64 9.01 14.02 5.50
CA HIS A 64 7.97 13.55 4.60
C HIS A 64 7.26 14.69 3.90
N ILE A 65 6.90 15.72 4.68
CA ILE A 65 6.18 16.90 4.17
C ILE A 65 7.01 17.60 3.10
N ASP A 66 8.31 17.73 3.32
CA ASP A 66 9.24 18.41 2.40
C ASP A 66 9.44 17.66 1.06
N ARG A 67 9.18 16.36 1.03
CA ARG A 67 9.30 15.54 -0.20
C ARG A 67 8.02 15.45 -1.02
N LEU A 68 6.89 15.91 -0.50
CA LEU A 68 5.62 15.87 -1.21
C LEU A 68 5.60 16.91 -2.34
N LYS A 69 5.59 16.44 -3.58
CA LYS A 69 5.34 17.29 -4.74
C LYS A 69 3.85 17.29 -5.05
N PRO A 70 3.20 18.47 -5.03
CA PRO A 70 1.77 18.53 -5.34
C PRO A 70 1.55 18.16 -6.82
N PRO A 71 0.54 17.32 -7.12
CA PRO A 71 0.11 17.10 -8.49
C PRO A 71 -0.57 18.34 -9.05
N SER A 72 -0.62 18.49 -10.38
CA SER A 72 -1.50 19.49 -10.97
C SER A 72 -2.97 19.16 -10.66
N LYS A 73 -3.82 20.18 -10.52
CA LYS A 73 -5.26 19.99 -10.24
C LYS A 73 -5.92 19.07 -11.26
N THR A 74 -5.61 19.26 -12.54
CA THR A 74 -6.11 18.43 -13.64
C THR A 74 -5.59 16.99 -13.55
N GLY A 75 -4.30 16.80 -13.26
CA GLY A 75 -3.71 15.48 -13.08
C GLY A 75 -4.33 14.71 -11.91
N TYR A 76 -4.59 15.39 -10.80
CA TYR A 76 -5.27 14.79 -9.65
C TYR A 76 -6.71 14.38 -9.98
N PHE A 77 -7.44 15.23 -10.69
CA PHE A 77 -8.79 14.89 -11.16
C PHE A 77 -8.80 13.65 -12.06
N TYR A 78 -7.90 13.59 -13.06
CA TYR A 78 -7.79 12.41 -13.93
C TYR A 78 -7.40 11.14 -13.17
N GLN A 79 -6.55 11.25 -12.14
CA GLN A 79 -6.20 10.12 -11.30
C GLN A 79 -7.42 9.58 -10.54
N LEU A 80 -8.23 10.46 -9.97
CA LEU A 80 -9.48 10.06 -9.30
C LEU A 80 -10.46 9.40 -10.28
N MET A 81 -10.63 9.98 -11.47
CA MET A 81 -11.49 9.41 -12.51
C MET A 81 -11.01 8.03 -12.98
N ALA A 82 -9.69 7.85 -13.12
CA ALA A 82 -9.12 6.56 -13.52
C ALA A 82 -9.33 5.45 -12.48
N MET A 83 -9.48 5.81 -11.21
CA MET A 83 -9.77 4.86 -10.14
C MET A 83 -11.27 4.49 -10.06
N MET A 84 -12.14 5.33 -10.62
CA MET A 84 -13.60 5.07 -10.62
C MET A 84 -13.93 3.92 -11.57
N GLY A 85 -14.64 2.93 -11.07
CA GLY A 85 -15.07 1.78 -11.85
C GLY A 85 -13.98 0.73 -12.12
N TRP A 86 -12.73 0.98 -11.78
CA TRP A 86 -11.65 0.00 -11.96
C TRP A 86 -11.57 -0.98 -10.78
N THR A 87 -11.41 -2.27 -11.11
CA THR A 87 -11.08 -3.30 -10.11
C THR A 87 -10.23 -4.41 -10.70
N SER A 88 -9.28 -4.91 -9.91
CA SER A 88 -8.50 -6.10 -10.25
C SER A 88 -9.11 -7.39 -9.71
N ALA A 89 -10.11 -7.32 -8.83
CA ALA A 89 -10.64 -8.47 -8.10
C ALA A 89 -10.97 -9.70 -8.97
N PRO A 90 -11.60 -9.60 -10.15
CA PRO A 90 -11.91 -10.75 -10.99
C PRO A 90 -10.68 -11.48 -11.54
N PHE A 91 -9.52 -10.84 -11.57
CA PHE A 91 -8.28 -11.39 -12.14
C PHE A 91 -7.35 -12.00 -11.08
N LEU A 92 -7.51 -11.61 -9.82
CA LEU A 92 -6.63 -12.03 -8.72
C LEU A 92 -6.62 -13.55 -8.48
N PRO A 93 -7.75 -14.31 -8.60
CA PRO A 93 -7.75 -15.76 -8.45
C PRO A 93 -6.90 -16.52 -9.49
N PHE A 94 -6.61 -15.88 -10.62
CA PHE A 94 -5.80 -16.47 -11.69
C PHE A 94 -4.32 -16.13 -11.60
N MET A 95 -3.92 -15.34 -10.62
CA MET A 95 -2.51 -14.97 -10.39
C MET A 95 -1.73 -16.17 -9.84
N LYS A 96 -0.65 -16.53 -10.54
CA LYS A 96 0.28 -17.59 -10.13
C LYS A 96 1.53 -17.04 -9.44
N THR A 97 1.77 -15.73 -9.55
CA THR A 97 2.94 -15.04 -8.98
C THR A 97 2.91 -15.12 -7.47
N GLU A 98 4.01 -15.55 -6.86
CA GLU A 98 4.21 -15.50 -5.41
C GLU A 98 4.10 -14.05 -4.92
N THR A 99 3.22 -13.79 -3.97
CA THR A 99 2.83 -12.42 -3.61
C THR A 99 2.94 -12.20 -2.10
N LEU A 100 3.70 -11.17 -1.71
CA LEU A 100 3.69 -10.62 -0.35
C LEU A 100 2.74 -9.42 -0.29
N ILE A 101 1.78 -9.45 0.62
CA ILE A 101 0.86 -8.35 0.89
C ILE A 101 1.26 -7.74 2.24
N MET A 102 1.63 -6.46 2.25
CA MET A 102 2.03 -5.74 3.45
C MET A 102 1.02 -4.67 3.80
N MET A 103 0.48 -4.72 5.00
CA MET A 103 -0.55 -3.78 5.48
C MET A 103 -0.21 -3.28 6.88
N GLY A 104 -0.50 -2.01 7.15
CA GLY A 104 -0.55 -1.51 8.52
C GLY A 104 -1.93 -1.77 9.14
N ASP A 105 -1.97 -2.08 10.43
CA ASP A 105 -3.25 -2.33 11.13
C ASP A 105 -3.99 -1.04 11.52
N ASP A 106 -3.29 0.09 11.56
CA ASP A 106 -3.86 1.44 11.79
C ASP A 106 -3.88 2.31 10.52
N ASP A 107 -3.91 1.70 9.33
CA ASP A 107 -4.03 2.44 8.06
C ASP A 107 -5.42 3.05 7.92
N GLN A 108 -5.49 4.38 7.96
CA GLN A 108 -6.74 5.14 7.88
C GLN A 108 -7.23 5.36 6.44
N ILE A 109 -6.37 5.11 5.44
CA ILE A 109 -6.69 5.29 4.01
C ILE A 109 -7.12 3.98 3.39
N VAL A 110 -6.32 2.93 3.59
CA VAL A 110 -6.57 1.58 3.06
C VAL A 110 -6.60 0.58 4.22
N PRO A 111 -7.75 0.37 4.87
CA PRO A 111 -7.86 -0.51 6.02
C PRO A 111 -7.34 -1.92 5.79
N LEU A 112 -6.81 -2.56 6.83
CA LEU A 112 -6.28 -3.93 6.83
C LEU A 112 -7.23 -4.96 6.19
N ALA A 113 -8.54 -4.72 6.25
CA ALA A 113 -9.54 -5.58 5.61
C ALA A 113 -9.31 -5.75 4.10
N ASN A 114 -8.74 -4.73 3.42
CA ASN A 114 -8.38 -4.82 2.00
C ASN A 114 -7.22 -5.80 1.77
N GLY A 115 -6.21 -5.79 2.64
CA GLY A 115 -5.12 -6.75 2.58
C GLY A 115 -5.59 -8.18 2.82
N LYS A 116 -6.51 -8.39 3.78
CA LYS A 116 -7.15 -9.70 4.02
C LYS A 116 -7.95 -10.15 2.79
N PHE A 117 -8.66 -9.25 2.13
CA PHE A 117 -9.40 -9.53 0.90
C PHE A 117 -8.47 -9.91 -0.26
N LEU A 118 -7.36 -9.18 -0.44
CA LEU A 118 -6.34 -9.53 -1.43
C LEU A 118 -5.74 -10.92 -1.16
N ASN A 119 -5.40 -11.20 0.10
CA ASN A 119 -4.83 -12.49 0.51
C ASN A 119 -5.81 -13.67 0.32
N PHE A 120 -7.10 -13.42 0.46
CA PHE A 120 -8.13 -14.40 0.18
C PHE A 120 -8.26 -14.69 -1.33
N LEU A 121 -8.13 -13.67 -2.18
CA LEU A 121 -8.29 -13.80 -3.63
C LEU A 121 -7.05 -14.32 -4.35
N ILE A 122 -5.85 -14.01 -3.87
CA ILE A 122 -4.59 -14.38 -4.54
C ILE A 122 -4.09 -15.73 -3.98
N PRO A 123 -4.10 -16.82 -4.76
CA PRO A 123 -3.82 -18.19 -4.24
C PRO A 123 -2.42 -18.34 -3.62
N ASN A 124 -1.40 -17.71 -4.23
CA ASN A 124 0.00 -17.78 -3.78
C ASN A 124 0.40 -16.49 -3.06
N SER A 125 -0.34 -16.12 -2.01
CA SER A 125 -0.04 -14.91 -1.26
C SER A 125 0.11 -15.17 0.24
N GLU A 126 0.87 -14.30 0.87
CA GLU A 126 0.98 -14.18 2.31
C GLU A 126 0.73 -12.75 2.75
N LEU A 127 0.06 -12.58 3.89
CA LEU A 127 -0.23 -11.28 4.47
C LEU A 127 0.71 -11.02 5.64
N PHE A 128 1.49 -9.93 5.54
CA PHE A 128 2.32 -9.40 6.60
C PHE A 128 1.68 -8.14 7.17
N VAL A 129 1.34 -8.16 8.46
CA VAL A 129 0.71 -7.03 9.15
C VAL A 129 1.75 -6.32 9.99
N VAL A 130 1.87 -5.01 9.81
CA VAL A 130 2.73 -4.13 10.61
C VAL A 130 1.89 -3.55 11.74
N GLU A 131 2.16 -3.98 12.98
CA GLU A 131 1.47 -3.51 14.17
C GLU A 131 1.71 -2.02 14.41
N ASN A 132 0.65 -1.28 14.72
CA ASN A 132 0.65 0.18 14.82
C ASN A 132 1.16 0.90 13.56
N GLY A 133 1.16 0.20 12.42
CA GLY A 133 1.52 0.74 11.12
C GLY A 133 0.37 1.50 10.49
N GLY A 134 0.60 2.75 10.09
CA GLY A 134 -0.33 3.51 9.26
C GLY A 134 -0.04 3.30 7.78
N HIS A 135 -0.66 4.13 6.91
CA HIS A 135 -0.46 4.04 5.46
C HIS A 135 0.99 4.20 5.00
N LEU A 136 1.81 4.90 5.77
CA LEU A 136 3.23 5.14 5.49
C LEU A 136 4.16 4.25 6.34
N PHE A 137 3.73 3.05 6.72
CA PHE A 137 4.51 2.17 7.58
C PHE A 137 5.90 1.81 7.04
N LEU A 138 6.08 1.79 5.72
CA LEU A 138 7.42 1.59 5.13
C LEU A 138 8.46 2.62 5.59
N LEU A 139 7.99 3.76 6.08
CA LEU A 139 8.82 4.87 6.52
C LEU A 139 8.89 4.98 8.05
N SER A 140 7.83 4.58 8.75
CA SER A 140 7.79 4.57 10.21
C SER A 140 8.31 3.25 10.81
N HIS A 141 8.23 2.14 10.08
CA HIS A 141 8.63 0.80 10.51
C HIS A 141 9.62 0.18 9.51
N VAL A 142 10.69 0.94 9.21
CA VAL A 142 11.66 0.64 8.14
C VAL A 142 12.32 -0.73 8.35
N GLU A 143 12.87 -0.97 9.55
CA GLU A 143 13.61 -2.21 9.82
C GLU A 143 12.74 -3.45 9.67
N GLN A 144 11.53 -3.44 10.26
CA GLN A 144 10.58 -4.53 10.18
C GLN A 144 10.12 -4.77 8.73
N SER A 145 9.88 -3.69 7.99
CA SER A 145 9.45 -3.77 6.59
C SER A 145 10.55 -4.33 5.69
N ILE A 146 11.80 -3.88 5.86
CA ILE A 146 12.95 -4.39 5.11
C ILE A 146 13.19 -5.87 5.43
N ALA A 147 13.09 -6.26 6.71
CA ALA A 147 13.28 -7.65 7.11
C ALA A 147 12.24 -8.57 6.45
N ALA A 148 10.96 -8.19 6.44
CA ALA A 148 9.90 -8.95 5.79
C ALA A 148 10.11 -9.06 4.27
N ILE A 149 10.45 -7.95 3.61
CA ILE A 149 10.73 -7.91 2.17
C ILE A 149 11.92 -8.81 1.82
N ARG A 150 13.01 -8.72 2.55
CA ARG A 150 14.20 -9.58 2.32
C ARG A 150 13.88 -11.05 2.53
N ALA A 151 13.22 -11.39 3.64
CA ALA A 151 12.82 -12.77 3.91
C ALA A 151 11.97 -13.35 2.78
N PHE A 152 11.05 -12.56 2.22
CA PHE A 152 10.24 -12.96 1.08
C PHE A 152 11.07 -13.12 -0.20
N LEU A 153 11.94 -12.18 -0.52
CA LEU A 153 12.73 -12.20 -1.76
C LEU A 153 13.76 -13.33 -1.76
N ASP A 154 14.39 -13.62 -0.62
CA ASP A 154 15.49 -14.59 -0.51
C ASP A 154 15.01 -16.04 -0.42
N ARG A 155 13.72 -16.30 -0.21
CA ARG A 155 13.14 -17.62 0.03
C ARG A 155 13.51 -18.65 -1.05
N ASN A 156 13.49 -18.25 -2.32
CA ASN A 156 13.82 -19.15 -3.45
C ASN A 156 15.30 -19.10 -3.85
N ALA A 157 16.03 -18.02 -3.53
CA ALA A 157 17.47 -17.94 -3.77
C ALA A 157 18.24 -18.96 -2.91
N ASN A 158 17.79 -19.19 -1.67
CA ASN A 158 18.38 -20.16 -0.77
C ASN A 158 18.01 -21.61 -1.12
N ALA A 159 16.83 -21.87 -1.71
CA ALA A 159 16.46 -23.19 -2.20
C ALA A 159 17.29 -23.60 -3.41
N ALA A 160 17.52 -22.69 -4.35
CA ALA A 160 18.37 -22.94 -5.52
C ALA A 160 19.85 -23.17 -5.14
N ARG A 161 20.38 -22.44 -4.13
CA ARG A 161 21.75 -22.63 -3.63
C ARG A 161 21.95 -23.95 -2.87
N LYS A 162 20.92 -24.53 -2.27
CA LYS A 162 20.99 -25.83 -1.59
C LYS A 162 20.84 -27.02 -2.54
N ALA A 163 20.33 -26.79 -3.76
CA ALA A 163 20.12 -27.81 -4.79
C ALA A 163 21.26 -27.88 -5.82
N ALA A 164 22.22 -26.95 -5.79
CA ALA A 164 23.44 -26.90 -6.62
C ALA A 164 24.67 -27.36 -5.84
#